data_a5a01f0fcdec1b59ebab4b8ddb5a7b1b
#
_entry.id   a5a01f0fcdec1b59ebab4b8ddb5a7b1b
#
_cell.length_a   1.000
_cell.length_b   1.000
_cell.length_c   1.000
_cell.angle_alpha   90.00
_cell.angle_beta   90.00
_cell.angle_gamma   90.00
#
_symmetry.space_group_name_H-M   'P 1'
#
loop_
_entity.id
_entity.type
_entity.pdbx_description
1 polymer ?
#
loop_
_entity_poly.entity_id
_entity_poly.type
_entity_poly.pdbx_seq_one_letter_code
_entity_poly.pdbx_strand_id
1 'polypeptide(L)'
;MVVKVPMKQVEYNWGLSHLGYIFSEIQCKLSKKFCDFNFNDKFIKMVYDAIDFKEIHDEQLFNEVIENITPNMFSTDRITLDPYYGPEIGCQRYKNWMRTAFDKKTAKFIASYYKNQLSGFSMYRKDKDIVDGILGGNFQDFQSSALGIITPTRHFLYAQKNNVPFKKYHTSISSNNVPVWQLYNYLNYKIDQLYYVFVKHIKNDTI
;
A
#
# COMPACT_ATOMS: atom_id res chain seq x y z
N MET A 1 5.80 -15.93 11.91
CA MET A 1 7.05 -15.65 11.18
C MET A 1 6.76 -15.55 9.69
N VAL A 2 7.40 -14.60 8.97
CA VAL A 2 7.20 -14.40 7.52
C VAL A 2 8.54 -14.47 6.83
N VAL A 3 8.63 -15.24 5.73
CA VAL A 3 9.83 -15.37 4.88
C VAL A 3 9.45 -14.98 3.45
N LYS A 4 10.33 -14.23 2.79
CA LYS A 4 10.17 -13.83 1.38
C LYS A 4 11.34 -14.40 0.58
N VAL A 5 11.02 -15.23 -0.42
CA VAL A 5 11.98 -15.88 -1.30
C VAL A 5 11.89 -15.21 -2.67
N PRO A 6 13.00 -14.67 -3.22
CA PRO A 6 13.00 -14.15 -4.59
C PRO A 6 12.53 -15.20 -5.59
N MET A 7 11.69 -14.80 -6.54
CA MET A 7 11.28 -15.72 -7.62
C MET A 7 12.50 -16.23 -8.36
N LYS A 8 12.46 -17.47 -8.85
CA LYS A 8 13.53 -18.31 -9.42
C LYS A 8 14.36 -19.12 -8.41
N GLN A 9 14.26 -18.84 -7.11
CA GLN A 9 14.91 -19.65 -6.06
C GLN A 9 13.93 -20.71 -5.53
N VAL A 10 13.44 -21.57 -6.42
CA VAL A 10 12.33 -22.51 -6.12
C VAL A 10 12.74 -23.57 -5.10
N GLU A 11 14.04 -23.92 -5.03
CA GLU A 11 14.60 -24.87 -4.06
C GLU A 11 14.32 -24.48 -2.60
N TYR A 12 14.30 -23.18 -2.29
CA TYR A 12 13.96 -22.71 -0.94
C TYR A 12 12.49 -22.95 -0.59
N ASN A 13 11.59 -22.96 -1.58
CA ASN A 13 10.17 -23.21 -1.35
C ASN A 13 9.93 -24.62 -0.80
N TRP A 14 10.67 -25.63 -1.33
CA TRP A 14 10.60 -27.00 -0.83
C TRP A 14 11.12 -27.09 0.61
N GLY A 15 12.26 -26.47 0.90
CA GLY A 15 12.84 -26.43 2.25
C GLY A 15 11.89 -25.75 3.25
N LEU A 16 11.29 -24.63 2.90
CA LEU A 16 10.33 -23.93 3.74
C LEU A 16 9.08 -24.76 4.02
N SER A 17 8.54 -25.44 2.99
CA SER A 17 7.39 -26.32 3.17
C SER A 17 7.69 -27.47 4.12
N HIS A 18 8.86 -28.11 4.02
CA HIS A 18 9.31 -29.15 4.97
C HIS A 18 9.47 -28.63 6.40
N LEU A 19 9.84 -27.35 6.55
CA LEU A 19 9.92 -26.68 7.85
C LEU A 19 8.56 -26.20 8.39
N GLY A 20 7.46 -26.53 7.71
CA GLY A 20 6.11 -26.19 8.11
C GLY A 20 5.70 -24.73 7.82
N TYR A 21 6.35 -24.07 6.87
CA TYR A 21 5.88 -22.81 6.34
C TYR A 21 4.81 -23.06 5.26
N ILE A 22 3.79 -22.21 5.25
CA ILE A 22 2.69 -22.26 4.30
C ILE A 22 2.86 -21.11 3.31
N PHE A 23 2.73 -21.39 2.01
CA PHE A 23 2.69 -20.37 0.97
C PHE A 23 1.45 -19.49 1.17
N SER A 24 1.63 -18.16 1.13
CA SER A 24 0.57 -17.20 1.37
C SER A 24 0.20 -16.38 0.12
N GLU A 25 1.21 -15.82 -0.54
CA GLU A 25 1.01 -14.90 -1.67
C GLU A 25 2.26 -14.79 -2.53
N ILE A 26 2.13 -14.20 -3.71
CA ILE A 26 3.25 -13.61 -4.43
C ILE A 26 3.23 -12.11 -4.16
N GLN A 27 4.32 -11.57 -3.62
CA GLN A 27 4.50 -10.13 -3.51
C GLN A 27 5.26 -9.62 -4.73
N CYS A 28 4.72 -8.60 -5.37
CA CYS A 28 5.33 -7.93 -6.49
C CYS A 28 5.87 -6.56 -6.07
N LYS A 29 7.15 -6.32 -6.32
CA LYS A 29 7.73 -4.97 -6.28
C LYS A 29 7.56 -4.30 -7.62
N LEU A 30 6.99 -3.11 -7.58
CA LEU A 30 6.68 -2.29 -8.75
C LEU A 30 7.40 -0.95 -8.68
N SER A 31 7.68 -0.40 -9.85
CA SER A 31 8.20 0.96 -9.94
C SER A 31 7.68 1.72 -11.15
N LYS A 32 7.71 3.06 -11.05
CA LYS A 32 7.45 3.96 -12.16
C LYS A 32 8.26 5.25 -12.00
N LYS A 33 8.85 5.74 -13.10
CA LYS A 33 9.51 7.05 -13.09
C LYS A 33 8.49 8.17 -13.18
N PHE A 34 8.77 9.30 -12.56
CA PHE A 34 7.88 10.47 -12.61
C PHE A 34 7.71 11.00 -14.05
N CYS A 35 8.82 11.06 -14.83
CA CYS A 35 8.79 11.51 -16.21
C CYS A 35 7.98 10.59 -17.16
N ASP A 36 7.78 9.33 -16.79
CA ASP A 36 7.01 8.35 -17.57
C ASP A 36 5.53 8.35 -17.18
N PHE A 37 5.09 9.21 -16.26
CA PHE A 37 3.71 9.27 -15.82
C PHE A 37 2.88 10.15 -16.78
N ASN A 38 1.80 9.57 -17.32
CA ASN A 38 0.96 10.26 -18.28
C ASN A 38 -0.12 11.10 -17.58
N PHE A 39 0.18 12.36 -17.25
CA PHE A 39 -0.78 13.31 -16.70
C PHE A 39 -1.89 13.72 -17.68
N ASN A 40 -1.74 13.42 -18.98
CA ASN A 40 -2.74 13.73 -20.00
C ASN A 40 -3.78 12.63 -20.20
N ASP A 41 -3.65 11.49 -19.50
CA ASP A 41 -4.67 10.45 -19.49
C ASP A 41 -6.02 11.03 -19.03
N LYS A 42 -7.11 10.64 -19.73
CA LYS A 42 -8.45 11.16 -19.48
C LYS A 42 -8.94 10.91 -18.05
N PHE A 43 -8.71 9.70 -17.52
CA PHE A 43 -9.12 9.35 -16.15
C PHE A 43 -8.25 10.05 -15.12
N ILE A 44 -6.94 10.19 -15.40
CA ILE A 44 -6.02 10.93 -14.53
C ILE A 44 -6.43 12.41 -14.43
N LYS A 45 -6.73 13.06 -15.55
CA LYS A 45 -7.21 14.46 -15.55
C LYS A 45 -8.48 14.65 -14.74
N MET A 46 -9.47 13.78 -14.97
CA MET A 46 -10.74 13.85 -14.23
C MET A 46 -10.55 13.77 -12.72
N VAL A 47 -9.66 12.88 -12.27
CA VAL A 47 -9.36 12.72 -10.85
C VAL A 47 -8.50 13.87 -10.33
N TYR A 48 -7.51 14.32 -11.12
CA TYR A 48 -6.58 15.39 -10.75
C TYR A 48 -7.32 16.69 -10.40
N ASP A 49 -8.34 17.04 -11.15
CA ASP A 49 -9.11 18.28 -10.93
C ASP A 49 -10.01 18.19 -9.67
N ALA A 50 -10.42 16.97 -9.31
CA ALA A 50 -11.39 16.73 -8.24
C ALA A 50 -10.77 16.35 -6.89
N ILE A 51 -9.45 16.04 -6.85
CA ILE A 51 -8.76 15.54 -5.66
C ILE A 51 -7.81 16.58 -5.11
N ASP A 52 -7.80 16.76 -3.79
CA ASP A 52 -6.80 17.56 -3.07
C ASP A 52 -6.00 16.70 -2.10
N PHE A 53 -4.84 17.21 -1.69
CA PHE A 53 -3.92 16.49 -0.83
C PHE A 53 -3.40 17.39 0.29
N LYS A 54 -3.22 16.80 1.48
CA LYS A 54 -2.57 17.46 2.61
C LYS A 54 -1.55 16.51 3.24
N GLU A 55 -0.32 16.98 3.47
CA GLU A 55 0.60 16.23 4.33
C GLU A 55 0.08 16.22 5.76
N ILE A 56 0.22 15.08 6.42
CA ILE A 56 -0.24 14.88 7.79
C ILE A 56 0.93 15.12 8.71
N HIS A 57 0.90 16.23 9.45
CA HIS A 57 1.92 16.62 10.42
C HIS A 57 1.34 16.72 11.82
N ASP A 58 0.04 16.95 11.93
CA ASP A 58 -0.68 17.14 13.18
C ASP A 58 -1.40 15.87 13.63
N GLU A 59 -1.53 15.74 14.94
CA GLU A 59 -2.14 14.60 15.62
C GLU A 59 -3.64 14.47 15.30
N GLN A 60 -4.34 15.60 15.14
CA GLN A 60 -5.78 15.61 14.90
C GLN A 60 -6.11 14.94 13.55
N LEU A 61 -5.47 15.40 12.46
CA LEU A 61 -5.68 14.82 11.13
C LEU A 61 -5.21 13.37 11.08
N PHE A 62 -4.10 13.04 11.76
CA PHE A 62 -3.63 11.67 11.83
C PHE A 62 -4.67 10.75 12.48
N ASN A 63 -5.27 11.16 13.60
CA ASN A 63 -6.31 10.41 14.29
C ASN A 63 -7.56 10.24 13.41
N GLU A 64 -7.99 11.31 12.73
CA GLU A 64 -9.11 11.24 11.77
C GLU A 64 -8.85 10.18 10.69
N VAL A 65 -7.64 10.10 10.14
CA VAL A 65 -7.24 9.06 9.19
C VAL A 65 -7.30 7.67 9.82
N ILE A 66 -6.77 7.49 11.03
CA ILE A 66 -6.78 6.20 11.74
C ILE A 66 -8.20 5.70 12.02
N GLU A 67 -9.11 6.59 12.41
CA GLU A 67 -10.52 6.26 12.70
C GLU A 67 -11.25 5.76 11.46
N ASN A 68 -10.97 6.32 10.28
CA ASN A 68 -11.55 5.91 9.01
C ASN A 68 -11.01 4.58 8.45
N ILE A 69 -9.99 3.98 9.07
CA ILE A 69 -9.49 2.66 8.68
C ILE A 69 -10.40 1.58 9.26
N THR A 70 -11.04 0.81 8.38
CA THR A 70 -11.97 -0.28 8.75
C THR A 70 -11.36 -1.65 8.46
N PRO A 71 -11.84 -2.73 9.08
CA PRO A 71 -11.37 -4.09 8.84
C PRO A 71 -11.43 -4.51 7.36
N ASN A 72 -12.41 -4.00 6.60
CA ASN A 72 -12.59 -4.34 5.19
C ASN A 72 -11.63 -3.60 4.24
N MET A 73 -10.92 -2.57 4.72
CA MET A 73 -10.06 -1.74 3.87
C MET A 73 -8.88 -2.51 3.28
N PHE A 74 -8.36 -3.50 4.00
CA PHE A 74 -7.23 -4.33 3.58
C PHE A 74 -7.62 -5.80 3.40
N SER A 75 -8.80 -6.05 2.82
CA SER A 75 -9.40 -7.39 2.67
C SER A 75 -8.53 -8.40 1.91
N THR A 76 -7.55 -7.94 1.13
CA THR A 76 -6.64 -8.77 0.33
C THR A 76 -5.26 -8.96 0.98
N ASP A 77 -5.04 -8.38 2.15
CA ASP A 77 -3.78 -8.57 2.89
C ASP A 77 -3.68 -9.98 3.49
N ARG A 78 -2.48 -10.53 3.50
CA ARG A 78 -2.21 -11.87 4.01
C ARG A 78 -2.57 -12.07 5.49
N ILE A 79 -2.55 -11.02 6.32
CA ILE A 79 -2.97 -11.12 7.73
C ILE A 79 -4.49 -11.17 7.81
N THR A 80 -5.18 -10.35 7.02
CA THR A 80 -6.65 -10.35 6.92
C THR A 80 -7.18 -11.68 6.39
N LEU A 81 -6.49 -12.27 5.41
CA LEU A 81 -6.84 -13.56 4.80
C LEU A 81 -6.39 -14.76 5.63
N ASP A 82 -5.56 -14.56 6.65
CA ASP A 82 -5.08 -15.64 7.50
C ASP A 82 -6.18 -16.10 8.46
N PRO A 83 -6.54 -17.39 8.46
CA PRO A 83 -7.66 -17.90 9.29
C PRO A 83 -7.41 -17.76 10.80
N TYR A 84 -6.17 -17.56 11.24
CA TYR A 84 -5.83 -17.34 12.65
C TYR A 84 -5.99 -15.90 13.11
N TYR A 85 -5.98 -14.91 12.18
CA TYR A 85 -5.99 -13.50 12.53
C TYR A 85 -7.29 -12.81 12.10
N GLY A 86 -7.63 -12.87 10.83
CA GLY A 86 -8.83 -12.24 10.30
C GLY A 86 -8.74 -10.72 10.15
N PRO A 87 -9.85 -10.10 9.72
CA PRO A 87 -9.88 -8.68 9.33
C PRO A 87 -9.68 -7.69 10.50
N GLU A 88 -10.19 -8.00 11.69
CA GLU A 88 -10.08 -7.11 12.87
C GLU A 88 -8.63 -7.02 13.33
N ILE A 89 -7.94 -8.16 13.45
CA ILE A 89 -6.53 -8.19 13.84
C ILE A 89 -5.66 -7.55 12.76
N GLY A 90 -5.97 -7.81 11.48
CA GLY A 90 -5.32 -7.18 10.34
C GLY A 90 -5.43 -5.65 10.39
N CYS A 91 -6.64 -5.13 10.61
CA CYS A 91 -6.92 -3.71 10.77
C CYS A 91 -6.16 -3.09 11.93
N GLN A 92 -6.25 -3.69 13.12
CA GLN A 92 -5.57 -3.18 14.31
C GLN A 92 -4.04 -3.15 14.14
N ARG A 93 -3.48 -4.18 13.49
CA ARG A 93 -2.05 -4.22 13.16
C ARG A 93 -1.63 -3.04 12.29
N TYR A 94 -2.42 -2.67 11.27
CA TYR A 94 -2.12 -1.53 10.42
C TYR A 94 -2.22 -0.21 11.17
N LYS A 95 -3.25 -0.03 11.99
CA LYS A 95 -3.39 1.15 12.87
C LYS A 95 -2.17 1.31 13.79
N ASN A 96 -1.76 0.24 14.46
CA ASN A 96 -0.60 0.24 15.36
C ASN A 96 0.71 0.52 14.62
N TRP A 97 0.88 -0.03 13.42
CA TRP A 97 2.05 0.23 12.59
C TRP A 97 2.12 1.69 12.14
N MET A 98 1.01 2.23 11.68
CA MET A 98 0.93 3.64 11.29
C MET A 98 1.19 4.57 12.47
N ARG A 99 0.61 4.29 13.64
CA ARG A 99 0.85 5.04 14.88
C ARG A 99 2.35 5.03 15.22
N THR A 100 2.95 3.86 15.27
CA THR A 100 4.39 3.73 15.56
C THR A 100 5.25 4.49 14.55
N ALA A 101 4.89 4.47 13.27
CA ALA A 101 5.63 5.17 12.24
C ALA A 101 5.47 6.69 12.31
N PHE A 102 4.29 7.18 12.71
CA PHE A 102 4.00 8.59 12.92
C PHE A 102 4.78 9.13 14.13
N ASP A 103 4.66 8.48 15.29
CA ASP A 103 5.31 8.88 16.53
C ASP A 103 6.85 8.90 16.41
N LYS A 104 7.41 7.87 15.75
CA LYS A 104 8.86 7.75 15.51
C LYS A 104 9.35 8.53 14.28
N LYS A 105 8.47 9.18 13.55
CA LYS A 105 8.78 9.91 12.30
C LYS A 105 9.55 9.07 11.28
N THR A 106 9.26 7.76 11.20
CA THR A 106 9.94 6.83 10.28
C THR A 106 9.27 6.74 8.92
N ALA A 107 8.12 7.36 8.76
CA ALA A 107 7.40 7.52 7.49
C ALA A 107 6.67 8.87 7.45
N LYS A 108 6.31 9.29 6.24
CA LYS A 108 5.47 10.45 5.97
C LYS A 108 4.08 9.99 5.58
N PHE A 109 3.09 10.88 5.73
CA PHE A 109 1.70 10.58 5.46
C PHE A 109 1.07 11.68 4.60
N ILE A 110 0.20 11.28 3.67
CA ILE A 110 -0.62 12.17 2.85
C ILE A 110 -2.08 11.77 3.03
N ALA A 111 -2.94 12.73 3.38
CA ALA A 111 -4.38 12.62 3.26
C ALA A 111 -4.82 13.06 1.86
N SER A 112 -5.81 12.39 1.30
CA SER A 112 -6.47 12.81 0.05
C SER A 112 -7.92 13.18 0.31
N TYR A 113 -8.37 14.25 -0.35
CA TYR A 113 -9.71 14.79 -0.23
C TYR A 113 -10.39 14.79 -1.60
N TYR A 114 -11.60 14.26 -1.68
CA TYR A 114 -12.43 14.35 -2.85
C TYR A 114 -13.64 15.22 -2.53
N LYS A 115 -13.82 16.33 -3.27
CA LYS A 115 -14.88 17.31 -3.00
C LYS A 115 -14.93 17.75 -1.53
N ASN A 116 -13.77 18.07 -0.97
CA ASN A 116 -13.55 18.47 0.44
C ASN A 116 -13.87 17.39 1.49
N GLN A 117 -14.11 16.13 1.11
CA GLN A 117 -14.30 15.02 2.02
C GLN A 117 -13.02 14.18 2.08
N LEU A 118 -12.59 13.80 3.27
CA LEU A 118 -11.44 12.93 3.48
C LEU A 118 -11.70 11.56 2.83
N SER A 119 -10.98 11.24 1.76
CA SER A 119 -11.28 10.10 0.88
C SER A 119 -10.27 8.96 0.96
N GLY A 120 -9.13 9.18 1.58
CA GLY A 120 -8.10 8.16 1.70
C GLY A 120 -6.78 8.71 2.20
N PHE A 121 -5.78 7.83 2.27
CA PHE A 121 -4.46 8.18 2.74
C PHE A 121 -3.34 7.40 2.04
N SER A 122 -2.10 7.86 2.24
CA SER A 122 -0.89 7.10 1.92
C SER A 122 0.16 7.33 2.99
N MET A 123 0.85 6.25 3.36
CA MET A 123 2.05 6.21 4.17
C MET A 123 3.24 5.90 3.25
N TYR A 124 4.31 6.68 3.31
CA TYR A 124 5.44 6.54 2.40
C TYR A 124 6.76 6.96 3.06
N ARG A 125 7.86 6.56 2.45
CA ARG A 125 9.19 7.10 2.73
C ARG A 125 9.71 7.84 1.51
N LYS A 126 10.52 8.85 1.77
CA LYS A 126 11.23 9.56 0.69
C LYS A 126 12.72 9.60 1.07
N ASP A 127 13.53 9.02 0.20
CA ASP A 127 14.98 9.13 0.26
C ASP A 127 15.47 9.82 -1.00
N LYS A 128 15.99 11.05 -0.84
CA LYS A 128 16.37 11.94 -1.96
C LYS A 128 15.21 12.08 -2.96
N ASP A 129 15.40 11.50 -4.15
CA ASP A 129 14.47 11.58 -5.28
C ASP A 129 13.65 10.29 -5.47
N ILE A 130 13.71 9.36 -4.51
CA ILE A 130 12.96 8.09 -4.53
C ILE A 130 11.85 8.14 -3.49
N VAL A 131 10.65 7.77 -3.90
CA VAL A 131 9.47 7.62 -3.03
C VAL A 131 9.10 6.15 -2.95
N ASP A 132 9.07 5.61 -1.73
CA ASP A 132 8.58 4.26 -1.42
C ASP A 132 7.18 4.35 -0.82
N GLY A 133 6.16 3.98 -1.58
CA GLY A 133 4.80 3.79 -1.09
C GLY A 133 4.71 2.51 -0.26
N ILE A 134 4.37 2.67 1.02
CA ILE A 134 4.37 1.58 2.00
C ILE A 134 2.97 1.02 2.20
N LEU A 135 2.01 1.91 2.42
CA LEU A 135 0.62 1.58 2.73
C LEU A 135 -0.27 2.72 2.22
N GLY A 136 -1.46 2.40 1.76
CA GLY A 136 -2.43 3.41 1.38
C GLY A 136 -3.69 2.78 0.82
N GLY A 137 -4.74 3.58 0.77
CA GLY A 137 -6.01 3.17 0.22
C GLY A 137 -7.04 4.29 0.27
N ASN A 138 -8.20 4.02 -0.29
CA ASN A 138 -9.36 4.88 -0.18
C ASN A 138 -10.26 4.36 0.95
N PHE A 139 -10.89 5.26 1.68
CA PHE A 139 -11.85 4.90 2.72
C PHE A 139 -13.12 4.29 2.12
N GLN A 140 -13.92 3.62 2.95
CA GLN A 140 -15.01 2.73 2.53
C GLN A 140 -15.95 3.39 1.52
N ASP A 141 -16.37 4.63 1.74
CA ASP A 141 -17.31 5.36 0.88
C ASP A 141 -16.72 5.69 -0.50
N PHE A 142 -15.40 5.54 -0.67
CA PHE A 142 -14.67 5.86 -1.89
C PHE A 142 -14.02 4.64 -2.57
N GLN A 143 -14.21 3.42 -2.04
CA GLN A 143 -13.57 2.21 -2.57
C GLN A 143 -14.18 1.74 -3.89
N SER A 144 -15.48 1.81 -4.04
CA SER A 144 -16.23 1.30 -5.21
C SER A 144 -16.37 2.30 -6.35
N SER A 145 -15.79 3.49 -6.21
CA SER A 145 -15.88 4.57 -7.21
C SER A 145 -14.73 4.53 -8.21
N ALA A 146 -14.84 5.32 -9.29
CA ALA A 146 -13.73 5.58 -10.23
C ALA A 146 -12.47 6.14 -9.53
N LEU A 147 -12.58 6.51 -8.24
CA LEU A 147 -11.49 6.99 -7.40
C LEU A 147 -10.48 5.90 -7.03
N GLY A 148 -10.73 4.62 -7.34
CA GLY A 148 -9.76 3.54 -7.17
C GLY A 148 -8.41 3.84 -7.81
N ILE A 149 -8.39 4.59 -8.92
CA ILE A 149 -7.16 5.01 -9.60
C ILE A 149 -6.29 5.96 -8.77
N ILE A 150 -6.83 6.60 -7.75
CA ILE A 150 -6.06 7.46 -6.84
C ILE A 150 -4.99 6.65 -6.11
N THR A 151 -5.29 5.43 -5.72
CA THR A 151 -4.37 4.58 -4.95
C THR A 151 -3.00 4.44 -5.63
N PRO A 152 -2.87 4.02 -6.90
CA PRO A 152 -1.58 3.94 -7.58
C PRO A 152 -1.03 5.27 -8.08
N THR A 153 -1.83 6.33 -8.13
CA THR A 153 -1.43 7.63 -8.71
C THR A 153 -1.19 8.72 -7.67
N ARG A 154 -1.62 8.54 -6.44
CA ARG A 154 -1.63 9.57 -5.38
C ARG A 154 -0.33 10.35 -5.27
N HIS A 155 0.82 9.69 -5.27
CA HIS A 155 2.12 10.35 -5.13
C HIS A 155 2.49 11.20 -6.35
N PHE A 156 2.09 10.79 -7.56
CA PHE A 156 2.30 11.56 -8.79
C PHE A 156 1.42 12.80 -8.80
N LEU A 157 0.14 12.64 -8.47
CA LEU A 157 -0.82 13.76 -8.43
C LEU A 157 -0.46 14.75 -7.32
N TYR A 158 -0.10 14.25 -6.13
CA TYR A 158 0.38 15.08 -5.03
C TYR A 158 1.64 15.88 -5.44
N ALA A 159 2.62 15.20 -6.02
CA ALA A 159 3.87 15.84 -6.44
C ALA A 159 3.65 16.91 -7.51
N GLN A 160 2.77 16.66 -8.47
CA GLN A 160 2.40 17.61 -9.51
C GLN A 160 1.69 18.84 -8.93
N LYS A 161 0.68 18.64 -8.05
CA LYS A 161 -0.07 19.75 -7.44
C LYS A 161 0.79 20.64 -6.54
N ASN A 162 1.76 20.04 -5.84
CA ASN A 162 2.57 20.75 -4.85
C ASN A 162 3.96 21.13 -5.36
N ASN A 163 4.24 20.88 -6.64
CA ASN A 163 5.54 21.15 -7.26
C ASN A 163 6.73 20.53 -6.50
N VAL A 164 6.57 19.27 -6.06
CA VAL A 164 7.59 18.50 -5.32
C VAL A 164 7.97 17.20 -6.04
N PRO A 165 8.49 17.25 -7.27
CA PRO A 165 8.75 16.08 -8.09
C PRO A 165 9.74 15.12 -7.41
N PHE A 166 9.73 13.89 -7.93
CA PHE A 166 10.67 12.83 -7.57
C PHE A 166 11.14 12.11 -8.84
N LYS A 167 12.21 11.35 -8.76
CA LYS A 167 12.68 10.58 -9.93
C LYS A 167 11.93 9.29 -10.13
N LYS A 168 11.71 8.53 -9.05
CA LYS A 168 11.15 7.19 -9.12
C LYS A 168 10.25 6.90 -7.92
N TYR A 169 9.12 6.27 -8.19
CA TYR A 169 8.21 5.72 -7.20
C TYR A 169 8.36 4.21 -7.16
N HIS A 170 8.44 3.66 -5.96
CA HIS A 170 8.43 2.22 -5.69
C HIS A 170 7.24 1.87 -4.81
N THR A 171 6.72 0.67 -4.97
CA THR A 171 5.70 0.11 -4.10
C THR A 171 5.72 -1.41 -4.17
N SER A 172 4.94 -2.05 -3.31
CA SER A 172 4.75 -3.51 -3.33
C SER A 172 3.26 -3.82 -3.25
N ILE A 173 2.85 -4.84 -3.99
CA ILE A 173 1.47 -5.30 -4.03
C ILE A 173 1.40 -6.82 -3.85
N SER A 174 0.36 -7.30 -3.18
CA SER A 174 0.00 -8.72 -3.08
C SER A 174 -0.65 -9.22 -4.36
N SER A 175 -0.37 -10.45 -4.77
CA SER A 175 -1.09 -11.15 -5.85
C SER A 175 -2.58 -11.30 -5.57
N ASN A 176 -2.99 -11.24 -4.30
CA ASN A 176 -4.39 -11.34 -3.91
C ASN A 176 -5.19 -10.06 -4.22
N ASN A 177 -4.50 -8.92 -4.47
CA ASN A 177 -5.14 -7.65 -4.77
C ASN A 177 -5.31 -7.43 -6.28
N VAL A 178 -6.12 -8.26 -6.90
CA VAL A 178 -6.35 -8.25 -8.36
C VAL A 178 -6.86 -6.89 -8.87
N PRO A 179 -7.82 -6.19 -8.23
CA PRO A 179 -8.28 -4.89 -8.73
C PRO A 179 -7.15 -3.85 -8.82
N VAL A 180 -6.30 -3.77 -7.79
CA VAL A 180 -5.19 -2.82 -7.78
C VAL A 180 -4.07 -3.25 -8.74
N TRP A 181 -3.87 -4.57 -8.97
CA TRP A 181 -2.99 -5.09 -10.00
C TRP A 181 -3.37 -4.58 -11.41
N GLN A 182 -4.67 -4.60 -11.73
CA GLN A 182 -5.18 -4.10 -13.01
C GLN A 182 -4.89 -2.62 -13.19
N LEU A 183 -4.99 -1.81 -12.12
CA LEU A 183 -4.67 -0.39 -12.16
C LEU A 183 -3.18 -0.14 -12.36
N TYR A 184 -2.30 -0.88 -11.69
CA TYR A 184 -0.86 -0.76 -11.91
C TYR A 184 -0.45 -1.16 -13.34
N ASN A 185 -1.09 -2.22 -13.89
CA ASN A 185 -0.87 -2.64 -15.26
C ASN A 185 -1.36 -1.57 -16.26
N TYR A 186 -2.57 -1.04 -16.09
CA TYR A 186 -3.11 0.07 -16.89
C TYR A 186 -2.17 1.28 -16.91
N LEU A 187 -1.59 1.61 -15.77
CA LEU A 187 -0.64 2.72 -15.62
C LEU A 187 0.78 2.38 -16.08
N ASN A 188 1.02 1.20 -16.65
CA ASN A 188 2.33 0.74 -17.13
C ASN A 188 3.43 0.81 -16.05
N TYR A 189 3.15 0.31 -14.84
CA TYR A 189 4.20 0.14 -13.84
C TYR A 189 5.12 -1.01 -14.22
N LYS A 190 6.42 -0.82 -14.00
CA LYS A 190 7.42 -1.86 -14.22
C LYS A 190 7.44 -2.83 -13.04
N ILE A 191 7.47 -4.11 -13.33
CA ILE A 191 7.76 -5.14 -12.33
C ILE A 191 9.28 -5.18 -12.14
N ASP A 192 9.74 -4.86 -10.93
CA ASP A 192 11.17 -4.92 -10.59
C ASP A 192 11.56 -6.29 -10.01
N GLN A 193 10.71 -6.87 -9.14
CA GLN A 193 10.99 -8.15 -8.48
C GLN A 193 9.71 -8.82 -7.99
N LEU A 194 9.69 -10.15 -8.05
CA LEU A 194 8.63 -10.99 -7.47
C LEU A 194 9.20 -11.84 -6.33
N TYR A 195 8.39 -12.05 -5.28
CA TYR A 195 8.74 -12.88 -4.14
C TYR A 195 7.63 -13.88 -3.85
N TYR A 196 7.99 -15.13 -3.60
CA TYR A 196 7.13 -16.07 -2.89
C TYR A 196 7.11 -15.68 -1.41
N VAL A 197 5.94 -15.56 -0.81
CA VAL A 197 5.78 -15.21 0.59
C VAL A 197 5.24 -16.41 1.36
N PHE A 198 5.95 -16.80 2.39
CA PHE A 198 5.60 -17.91 3.26
C PHE A 198 5.35 -17.41 4.67
N VAL A 199 4.40 -18.05 5.34
CA VAL A 199 4.02 -17.76 6.73
C VAL A 199 4.13 -19.03 7.56
N LYS A 200 4.62 -18.91 8.79
CA LYS A 200 4.57 -19.97 9.81
C LYS A 200 4.07 -19.39 11.11
N HIS A 201 3.00 -19.98 11.63
CA HIS A 201 2.51 -19.70 12.98
C HIS A 201 3.41 -20.44 13.99
N ILE A 202 3.91 -19.72 14.94
CA ILE A 202 4.68 -20.27 16.06
C ILE A 202 3.72 -20.22 17.25
N LYS A 203 3.30 -21.39 17.73
CA LYS A 203 2.63 -21.47 19.02
C LYS A 203 3.69 -21.13 20.07
N ASN A 204 3.48 -20.08 20.83
CA ASN A 204 4.20 -19.95 22.10
C ASN A 204 3.59 -21.02 23.00
N ASP A 205 4.26 -22.13 23.14
CA ASP A 205 4.00 -23.02 24.25
C ASP A 205 4.33 -22.18 25.49
N THR A 206 3.32 -21.59 26.07
CA THR A 206 3.41 -20.92 27.38
C THR A 206 3.83 -22.00 28.36
N ILE A 207 5.06 -21.94 28.83
CA ILE A 207 5.59 -22.70 29.98
C ILE A 207 4.82 -22.28 31.20
#